data_4bb3611de44baa812b4358811c46e643
#
_entry.id   4bb3611de44baa812b4358811c46e643
#
_cell.length_a   1.000
_cell.length_b   1.000
_cell.length_c   1.000
_cell.angle_alpha   90.00
_cell.angle_beta   90.00
_cell.angle_gamma   90.00
#
_symmetry.space_group_name_H-M   'P 1'
#
loop_
_entity.id
_entity.type
_entity.pdbx_description
1 polymer ?
#
loop_
_entity_poly.entity_id
_entity_poly.type
_entity_poly.pdbx_seq_one_letter_code
_entity_poly.pdbx_strand_id
1 'polypeptide(L)'
;IEVNPRVSRSSALASKATGYPIAKVATKIAIGYTLDEITNDVTGKTCACFEPALDYIVVKYPKWPFDKFVYADKSLGTQMMATGEVMSIGNSFEAAMMKAVSSIELGMDTLTHKPFEELTDEEVVEHMHVQDAERVFCVYEALKRGIDHKVIYDITKIDWWFLDKMQHLADLEKGLARCNGVLSLEQYKTAKKYGFQDKTIRRLAQVDTLPVENYRAGFKMVDTCAAEFSANTPYFYSTYDGDNEAASFIAEKEAETAAKGEPKKKKVLVFGSGPIRIGQGIEFDYCSVHCVWTLKKNGCEAILVNNNPETVSTDFDTGDRLYFDPLNPESVDNIIATEKPDACV
;
A
#
# COMPACT_ATOMS: atom_id res chain seq x y z
N ILE A 1 -16.20 -6.85 -18.48
CA ILE A 1 -16.55 -5.92 -17.39
C ILE A 1 -17.77 -6.48 -16.71
N GLU A 2 -17.73 -6.58 -15.38
CA GLU A 2 -18.85 -7.01 -14.54
C GLU A 2 -19.21 -5.89 -13.57
N VAL A 3 -20.49 -5.68 -13.33
CA VAL A 3 -21.01 -4.69 -12.39
C VAL A 3 -21.82 -5.38 -11.32
N ASN A 4 -21.44 -5.22 -10.07
CA ASN A 4 -22.21 -5.68 -8.92
C ASN A 4 -23.18 -4.56 -8.47
N PRO A 5 -24.49 -4.69 -8.70
CA PRO A 5 -25.46 -3.65 -8.30
C PRO A 5 -25.77 -3.71 -6.80
N ARG A 6 -24.77 -3.75 -5.98
CA ARG A 6 -24.84 -3.86 -4.52
C ARG A 6 -23.53 -3.38 -3.90
N VAL A 7 -23.50 -3.13 -2.61
CA VAL A 7 -22.25 -2.97 -1.86
C VAL A 7 -21.44 -4.29 -1.96
N SER A 8 -20.19 -4.21 -2.33
CA SER A 8 -19.32 -5.35 -2.59
C SER A 8 -17.92 -5.12 -2.02
N ARG A 9 -17.01 -6.07 -2.18
CA ARG A 9 -15.59 -5.91 -1.81
C ARG A 9 -14.93 -4.72 -2.51
N SER A 10 -15.30 -4.45 -3.76
CA SER A 10 -14.81 -3.25 -4.48
C SER A 10 -15.25 -1.94 -3.79
N SER A 11 -16.43 -1.89 -3.17
CA SER A 11 -16.85 -0.74 -2.37
C SER A 11 -16.01 -0.58 -1.11
N ALA A 12 -15.65 -1.68 -0.44
CA ALA A 12 -14.75 -1.65 0.71
C ALA A 12 -13.37 -1.12 0.31
N LEU A 13 -12.79 -1.62 -0.78
CA LEU A 13 -11.53 -1.13 -1.31
C LEU A 13 -11.62 0.35 -1.68
N ALA A 14 -12.66 0.79 -2.39
CA ALA A 14 -12.85 2.18 -2.74
C ALA A 14 -12.96 3.08 -1.49
N SER A 15 -13.64 2.62 -0.44
CA SER A 15 -13.71 3.33 0.84
C SER A 15 -12.33 3.51 1.49
N LYS A 16 -11.49 2.47 1.46
CA LYS A 16 -10.10 2.55 1.97
C LYS A 16 -9.22 3.44 1.10
N ALA A 17 -9.37 3.33 -0.23
CA ALA A 17 -8.59 4.10 -1.19
C ALA A 17 -8.87 5.60 -1.10
N THR A 18 -10.12 5.97 -0.85
CA THR A 18 -10.54 7.38 -0.82
C THR A 18 -10.72 7.93 0.59
N GLY A 19 -10.74 7.09 1.63
CA GLY A 19 -11.18 7.50 2.97
C GLY A 19 -12.70 7.73 3.09
N TYR A 20 -13.45 7.68 1.96
CA TYR A 20 -14.89 7.96 1.96
C TYR A 20 -15.69 6.70 2.34
N PRO A 21 -16.49 6.73 3.44
CA PRO A 21 -17.12 5.52 3.98
C PRO A 21 -18.40 5.15 3.22
N ILE A 22 -18.27 4.54 2.04
CA ILE A 22 -19.36 4.26 1.09
C ILE A 22 -20.49 3.46 1.74
N ALA A 23 -20.18 2.40 2.50
CA ALA A 23 -21.21 1.56 3.13
C ALA A 23 -22.03 2.33 4.18
N LYS A 24 -21.37 3.18 4.99
CA LYS A 24 -22.03 4.03 5.99
C LYS A 24 -22.94 5.07 5.35
N VAL A 25 -22.46 5.71 4.30
CA VAL A 25 -23.27 6.69 3.53
C VAL A 25 -24.44 5.99 2.86
N ALA A 26 -24.22 4.86 2.19
CA ALA A 26 -25.29 4.09 1.55
C ALA A 26 -26.36 3.64 2.55
N THR A 27 -25.97 3.25 3.77
CA THR A 27 -26.93 2.89 4.83
C THR A 27 -27.77 4.09 5.27
N LYS A 28 -27.17 5.25 5.43
CA LYS A 28 -27.91 6.49 5.78
C LYS A 28 -28.91 6.87 4.67
N ILE A 29 -28.49 6.78 3.40
CA ILE A 29 -29.40 7.01 2.25
C ILE A 29 -30.57 6.01 2.28
N ALA A 30 -30.32 4.75 2.55
CA ALA A 30 -31.35 3.71 2.62
C ALA A 30 -32.42 3.96 3.68
N ILE A 31 -32.12 4.70 4.75
CA ILE A 31 -33.07 5.08 5.79
C ILE A 31 -33.65 6.49 5.60
N GLY A 32 -33.37 7.12 4.44
CA GLY A 32 -34.05 8.34 4.00
C GLY A 32 -33.26 9.64 4.06
N TYR A 33 -31.99 9.62 4.47
CA TYR A 33 -31.15 10.81 4.42
C TYR A 33 -30.73 11.15 2.98
N THR A 34 -30.59 12.44 2.68
CA THR A 34 -29.98 12.93 1.43
C THR A 34 -28.48 13.17 1.62
N LEU A 35 -27.71 13.26 0.53
CA LEU A 35 -26.26 13.43 0.60
C LEU A 35 -25.82 14.75 1.27
N ASP A 36 -26.62 15.79 1.15
CA ASP A 36 -26.39 17.10 1.78
C ASP A 36 -26.69 17.10 3.29
N GLU A 37 -27.54 16.19 3.77
CA GLU A 37 -27.81 15.98 5.18
C GLU A 37 -26.77 15.11 5.89
N ILE A 38 -25.98 14.34 5.11
CA ILE A 38 -24.95 13.46 5.65
C ILE A 38 -23.63 14.22 5.75
N THR A 39 -23.09 14.35 6.97
CA THR A 39 -21.76 14.91 7.17
C THR A 39 -20.69 14.01 6.60
N ASN A 40 -19.71 14.57 5.90
CA ASN A 40 -18.52 13.86 5.45
C ASN A 40 -17.63 13.51 6.65
N ASP A 41 -17.44 12.24 6.92
CA ASP A 41 -16.70 11.76 8.08
C ASP A 41 -15.18 12.10 8.01
N VAL A 42 -14.64 12.34 6.80
CA VAL A 42 -13.22 12.67 6.63
C VAL A 42 -12.91 14.08 7.07
N THR A 43 -13.75 15.05 6.69
CA THR A 43 -13.54 16.46 7.01
C THR A 43 -14.26 16.88 8.29
N GLY A 44 -15.35 16.20 8.64
CA GLY A 44 -16.23 16.57 9.75
C GLY A 44 -16.98 17.90 9.56
N LYS A 45 -16.77 18.60 8.44
CA LYS A 45 -17.28 19.95 8.18
C LYS A 45 -18.06 20.09 6.88
N THR A 46 -17.78 19.23 5.90
CA THR A 46 -18.47 19.21 4.60
C THR A 46 -19.57 18.16 4.57
N CYS A 47 -20.42 18.17 3.55
CA CYS A 47 -21.44 17.13 3.35
C CYS A 47 -20.92 16.00 2.45
N ALA A 48 -21.62 14.86 2.44
CA ALA A 48 -21.26 13.68 1.68
C ALA A 48 -21.45 13.82 0.16
N CYS A 49 -21.95 14.94 -0.34
CA CYS A 49 -22.14 15.19 -1.77
C CYS A 49 -20.86 15.66 -2.49
N PHE A 50 -19.75 15.90 -1.78
CA PHE A 50 -18.47 16.20 -2.41
C PHE A 50 -17.83 14.93 -2.97
N GLU A 51 -17.46 14.96 -4.25
CA GLU A 51 -16.69 13.88 -4.86
C GLU A 51 -15.27 13.84 -4.31
N PRO A 52 -14.72 12.65 -4.04
CA PRO A 52 -13.33 12.52 -3.63
C PRO A 52 -12.37 13.05 -4.70
N ALA A 53 -11.44 13.92 -4.30
CA ALA A 53 -10.32 14.38 -5.10
C ALA A 53 -9.02 13.88 -4.43
N LEU A 54 -8.23 13.09 -5.14
CA LEU A 54 -7.04 12.44 -4.59
C LEU A 54 -5.77 13.06 -5.17
N ASP A 55 -4.78 13.32 -4.32
CA ASP A 55 -3.44 13.75 -4.69
C ASP A 55 -2.38 12.65 -4.54
N TYR A 56 -2.81 11.41 -4.33
CA TYR A 56 -2.00 10.20 -4.22
C TYR A 56 -2.50 9.10 -5.17
N ILE A 57 -1.72 8.06 -5.34
CA ILE A 57 -2.03 6.90 -6.17
C ILE A 57 -2.26 5.68 -5.30
N VAL A 58 -3.31 4.94 -5.61
CA VAL A 58 -3.64 3.67 -4.97
C VAL A 58 -3.47 2.53 -5.97
N VAL A 59 -2.68 1.53 -5.59
CA VAL A 59 -2.52 0.30 -6.36
C VAL A 59 -3.13 -0.85 -5.58
N LYS A 60 -4.08 -1.54 -6.20
CA LYS A 60 -4.57 -2.84 -5.77
C LYS A 60 -3.80 -3.93 -6.48
N TYR A 61 -3.24 -4.88 -5.74
CA TYR A 61 -2.51 -6.00 -6.32
C TYR A 61 -3.04 -7.34 -5.80
N PRO A 62 -3.41 -8.31 -6.68
CA PRO A 62 -3.90 -9.62 -6.26
C PRO A 62 -2.75 -10.51 -5.80
N LYS A 63 -3.01 -11.32 -4.77
CA LYS A 63 -2.14 -12.42 -4.36
C LYS A 63 -2.80 -13.74 -4.72
N TRP A 64 -2.27 -14.40 -5.75
CA TRP A 64 -2.77 -15.69 -6.20
C TRP A 64 -2.15 -16.82 -5.35
N PRO A 65 -2.94 -17.81 -4.87
CA PRO A 65 -2.44 -18.88 -4.01
C PRO A 65 -1.82 -20.05 -4.78
N PHE A 66 -1.32 -19.83 -5.99
CA PHE A 66 -0.76 -20.89 -6.84
C PHE A 66 0.53 -21.50 -6.29
N ASP A 67 1.22 -20.82 -5.38
CA ASP A 67 2.35 -21.35 -4.62
C ASP A 67 1.95 -22.54 -3.72
N LYS A 68 0.67 -22.66 -3.36
CA LYS A 68 0.14 -23.76 -2.54
C LYS A 68 -0.37 -24.94 -3.35
N PHE A 69 -0.61 -24.78 -4.64
CA PHE A 69 -1.23 -25.78 -5.50
C PHE A 69 -0.39 -26.03 -6.74
N VAL A 70 0.60 -26.93 -6.62
CA VAL A 70 1.60 -27.22 -7.66
C VAL A 70 0.94 -27.72 -8.97
N TYR A 71 -0.20 -28.41 -8.89
CA TYR A 71 -0.91 -28.97 -10.04
C TYR A 71 -2.10 -28.11 -10.51
N ALA A 72 -2.32 -26.94 -9.93
CA ALA A 72 -3.39 -26.06 -10.38
C ALA A 72 -3.04 -25.42 -11.73
N ASP A 73 -4.05 -25.23 -12.57
CA ASP A 73 -3.93 -24.40 -13.75
C ASP A 73 -3.74 -22.94 -13.29
N LYS A 74 -2.62 -22.35 -13.71
CA LYS A 74 -2.26 -20.97 -13.36
C LYS A 74 -2.79 -19.94 -14.35
N SER A 75 -3.40 -20.38 -15.45
CA SER A 75 -3.97 -19.49 -16.46
C SER A 75 -5.17 -18.72 -15.90
N LEU A 76 -5.24 -17.44 -16.20
CA LEU A 76 -6.31 -16.56 -15.79
C LEU A 76 -7.32 -16.37 -16.93
N GLY A 77 -8.59 -16.57 -16.64
CA GLY A 77 -9.66 -16.46 -17.61
C GLY A 77 -10.93 -15.85 -16.99
N THR A 78 -12.08 -16.20 -17.53
CA THR A 78 -13.38 -15.72 -17.04
C THR A 78 -13.89 -16.48 -15.81
N GLN A 79 -13.23 -17.59 -15.45
CA GLN A 79 -13.60 -18.37 -14.27
C GLN A 79 -13.11 -17.65 -13.00
N MET A 80 -14.00 -17.55 -12.00
CA MET A 80 -13.64 -16.98 -10.70
C MET A 80 -12.70 -17.91 -9.95
N MET A 81 -11.58 -17.35 -9.47
CA MET A 81 -10.60 -18.07 -8.65
C MET A 81 -10.43 -17.39 -7.30
N ALA A 82 -10.04 -18.17 -6.28
CA ALA A 82 -9.73 -17.63 -4.98
C ALA A 82 -8.45 -16.79 -5.03
N THR A 83 -8.49 -15.58 -4.51
CA THR A 83 -7.33 -14.69 -4.41
C THR A 83 -7.30 -14.00 -3.06
N GLY A 84 -6.08 -13.69 -2.57
CA GLY A 84 -5.85 -12.62 -1.61
C GLY A 84 -5.59 -11.31 -2.36
N GLU A 85 -5.57 -10.20 -1.64
CA GLU A 85 -5.24 -8.91 -2.22
C GLU A 85 -4.52 -8.02 -1.22
N VAL A 86 -3.72 -7.13 -1.76
CA VAL A 86 -3.12 -6.02 -1.02
C VAL A 86 -3.49 -4.71 -1.70
N MET A 87 -3.51 -3.65 -0.93
CA MET A 87 -3.58 -2.28 -1.42
C MET A 87 -2.34 -1.53 -0.94
N SER A 88 -1.89 -0.61 -1.73
CA SER A 88 -0.79 0.29 -1.37
C SER A 88 -1.10 1.71 -1.82
N ILE A 89 -0.60 2.67 -1.06
CA ILE A 89 -0.77 4.09 -1.32
C ILE A 89 0.62 4.73 -1.47
N GLY A 90 0.78 5.60 -2.45
CA GLY A 90 2.02 6.32 -2.70
C GLY A 90 1.80 7.61 -3.47
N ASN A 91 2.80 8.50 -3.48
CA ASN A 91 2.76 9.75 -4.23
C ASN A 91 3.00 9.56 -5.75
N SER A 92 3.44 8.36 -6.15
CA SER A 92 3.60 7.97 -7.55
C SER A 92 3.17 6.52 -7.76
N PHE A 93 2.86 6.18 -9.01
CA PHE A 93 2.53 4.80 -9.38
C PHE A 93 3.70 3.86 -9.04
N GLU A 94 4.92 4.27 -9.33
CA GLU A 94 6.13 3.51 -9.07
C GLU A 94 6.26 3.15 -7.58
N ALA A 95 6.14 4.15 -6.70
CA ALA A 95 6.23 3.93 -5.25
C ALA A 95 5.09 3.03 -4.74
N ALA A 96 3.86 3.26 -5.20
CA ALA A 96 2.71 2.44 -4.84
C ALA A 96 2.87 0.99 -5.35
N MET A 97 3.36 0.79 -6.59
CA MET A 97 3.60 -0.53 -7.15
C MET A 97 4.69 -1.30 -6.40
N MET A 98 5.79 -0.65 -6.04
CA MET A 98 6.86 -1.26 -5.25
C MET A 98 6.39 -1.68 -3.86
N LYS A 99 5.58 -0.85 -3.20
CA LYS A 99 4.92 -1.22 -1.94
C LYS A 99 3.98 -2.42 -2.10
N ALA A 100 3.16 -2.45 -3.17
CA ALA A 100 2.28 -3.57 -3.44
C ALA A 100 3.05 -4.88 -3.60
N VAL A 101 4.11 -4.88 -4.43
CA VAL A 101 4.96 -6.06 -4.66
C VAL A 101 5.61 -6.54 -3.37
N SER A 102 6.10 -5.63 -2.51
CA SER A 102 6.67 -6.02 -1.21
C SER A 102 5.64 -6.58 -0.23
N SER A 103 4.35 -6.32 -0.46
CA SER A 103 3.23 -6.72 0.40
C SER A 103 2.60 -8.06 0.04
N ILE A 104 2.83 -8.59 -1.19
CA ILE A 104 2.21 -9.85 -1.63
C ILE A 104 2.86 -11.11 -1.03
N GLU A 105 3.88 -10.96 -0.20
CA GLU A 105 4.58 -12.06 0.51
C GLU A 105 5.21 -13.13 -0.40
N LEU A 106 5.66 -12.74 -1.60
CA LEU A 106 6.43 -13.61 -2.50
C LEU A 106 7.96 -13.53 -2.27
N GLY A 107 8.38 -12.78 -1.24
CA GLY A 107 9.80 -12.56 -0.95
C GLY A 107 10.49 -11.61 -1.93
N MET A 108 9.71 -10.91 -2.76
CA MET A 108 10.20 -9.95 -3.74
C MET A 108 10.32 -8.56 -3.14
N ASP A 109 11.33 -7.82 -3.56
CA ASP A 109 11.58 -6.43 -3.16
C ASP A 109 11.66 -5.47 -4.36
N THR A 110 11.54 -6.01 -5.57
CA THR A 110 11.35 -5.30 -6.85
C THR A 110 10.42 -6.12 -7.73
N LEU A 111 10.10 -5.62 -8.94
CA LEU A 111 9.34 -6.40 -9.92
C LEU A 111 10.21 -7.45 -10.64
N THR A 112 11.51 -7.48 -10.40
CA THR A 112 12.40 -8.52 -10.94
C THR A 112 12.06 -9.86 -10.33
N HIS A 113 11.68 -10.81 -11.18
CA HIS A 113 11.33 -12.18 -10.79
C HIS A 113 12.32 -13.16 -11.41
N LYS A 114 13.10 -13.80 -10.55
CA LYS A 114 14.24 -14.65 -10.93
C LYS A 114 13.94 -15.65 -12.06
N PRO A 115 12.81 -16.37 -12.09
CA PRO A 115 12.51 -17.29 -13.18
C PRO A 115 12.58 -16.67 -14.58
N PHE A 116 12.22 -15.40 -14.73
CA PHE A 116 12.25 -14.71 -16.02
C PHE A 116 13.66 -14.23 -16.41
N GLU A 117 14.56 -14.01 -15.44
CA GLU A 117 15.95 -13.65 -15.73
C GLU A 117 16.72 -14.81 -16.41
N GLU A 118 16.28 -16.05 -16.22
CA GLU A 118 16.91 -17.26 -16.77
C GLU A 118 16.43 -17.59 -18.20
N LEU A 119 15.36 -16.93 -18.68
CA LEU A 119 14.79 -17.15 -20.03
C LEU A 119 15.57 -16.39 -21.10
N THR A 120 15.48 -16.86 -22.34
CA THR A 120 15.91 -16.10 -23.54
C THR A 120 14.92 -14.97 -23.85
N ASP A 121 15.32 -14.04 -24.73
CA ASP A 121 14.42 -12.96 -25.14
C ASP A 121 13.19 -13.49 -25.87
N GLU A 122 13.36 -14.53 -26.68
CA GLU A 122 12.27 -15.19 -27.40
C GLU A 122 11.29 -15.87 -26.42
N GLU A 123 11.80 -16.55 -25.39
CA GLU A 123 10.99 -17.19 -24.35
C GLU A 123 10.22 -16.14 -23.50
N VAL A 124 10.83 -15.00 -23.21
CA VAL A 124 10.14 -13.88 -22.52
C VAL A 124 9.01 -13.33 -23.39
N VAL A 125 9.24 -13.14 -24.69
CA VAL A 125 8.20 -12.68 -25.64
C VAL A 125 7.06 -13.70 -25.72
N GLU A 126 7.38 -14.99 -25.83
CA GLU A 126 6.36 -16.06 -25.87
C GLU A 126 5.54 -16.13 -24.58
N HIS A 127 6.21 -16.00 -23.41
CA HIS A 127 5.51 -16.03 -22.13
C HIS A 127 4.52 -14.86 -21.96
N MET A 128 4.79 -13.69 -22.56
CA MET A 128 3.84 -12.56 -22.50
C MET A 128 2.47 -12.87 -23.11
N HIS A 129 2.36 -13.86 -24.00
CA HIS A 129 1.07 -14.34 -24.52
C HIS A 129 0.27 -15.14 -23.47
N VAL A 130 0.92 -15.68 -22.46
CA VAL A 130 0.25 -16.43 -21.39
C VAL A 130 -0.40 -15.44 -20.41
N GLN A 131 -1.68 -15.63 -20.15
CA GLN A 131 -2.45 -14.82 -19.21
C GLN A 131 -2.45 -15.49 -17.85
N ASP A 132 -1.38 -15.27 -17.09
CA ASP A 132 -1.21 -15.82 -15.75
C ASP A 132 -0.92 -14.74 -14.68
N ALA A 133 -0.76 -15.18 -13.44
CA ALA A 133 -0.48 -14.31 -12.30
C ALA A 133 0.91 -13.67 -12.34
N GLU A 134 1.83 -14.20 -13.12
CA GLU A 134 3.24 -13.78 -13.18
C GLU A 134 3.52 -12.86 -14.39
N ARG A 135 2.53 -12.68 -15.29
CA ARG A 135 2.66 -11.91 -16.52
C ARG A 135 3.22 -10.50 -16.33
N VAL A 136 2.86 -9.81 -15.26
CA VAL A 136 3.38 -8.46 -14.97
C VAL A 136 4.89 -8.47 -14.74
N PHE A 137 5.42 -9.50 -14.11
CA PHE A 137 6.86 -9.66 -13.88
C PHE A 137 7.60 -10.01 -15.18
N CYS A 138 6.97 -10.82 -16.05
CA CYS A 138 7.48 -11.10 -17.38
C CYS A 138 7.55 -9.81 -18.23
N VAL A 139 6.51 -8.99 -18.20
CA VAL A 139 6.50 -7.67 -18.87
C VAL A 139 7.60 -6.77 -18.32
N TYR A 140 7.81 -6.76 -17.01
CA TYR A 140 8.90 -5.98 -16.41
C TYR A 140 10.28 -6.46 -16.86
N GLU A 141 10.49 -7.77 -16.96
CA GLU A 141 11.75 -8.33 -17.49
C GLU A 141 11.95 -7.96 -18.97
N ALA A 142 10.88 -8.00 -19.79
CA ALA A 142 10.92 -7.56 -21.18
C ALA A 142 11.37 -6.09 -21.30
N LEU A 143 10.84 -5.21 -20.46
CA LEU A 143 11.24 -3.80 -20.37
C LEU A 143 12.70 -3.63 -19.92
N LYS A 144 13.14 -4.42 -18.94
CA LYS A 144 14.55 -4.46 -18.52
C LYS A 144 15.48 -4.83 -19.65
N ARG A 145 15.10 -5.77 -20.51
CA ARG A 145 15.90 -6.17 -21.68
C ARG A 145 15.85 -5.18 -22.83
N GLY A 146 14.93 -4.20 -22.79
CA GLY A 146 14.78 -3.20 -23.84
C GLY A 146 13.95 -3.68 -25.02
N ILE A 147 13.07 -4.66 -24.79
CA ILE A 147 12.06 -5.06 -25.79
C ILE A 147 11.13 -3.87 -26.03
N ASP A 148 10.87 -3.56 -27.32
CA ASP A 148 10.10 -2.38 -27.72
C ASP A 148 8.69 -2.39 -27.08
N HIS A 149 8.28 -1.26 -26.51
CA HIS A 149 6.96 -1.06 -25.93
C HIS A 149 5.83 -1.41 -26.89
N LYS A 150 6.03 -1.19 -28.18
CA LYS A 150 5.05 -1.56 -29.20
C LYS A 150 4.83 -3.08 -29.27
N VAL A 151 5.90 -3.87 -29.17
CA VAL A 151 5.83 -5.34 -29.16
C VAL A 151 5.06 -5.79 -27.91
N ILE A 152 5.40 -5.24 -26.73
CA ILE A 152 4.73 -5.55 -25.48
C ILE A 152 3.26 -5.17 -25.53
N TYR A 153 2.93 -3.96 -26.03
CA TYR A 153 1.55 -3.51 -26.18
C TYR A 153 0.76 -4.38 -27.15
N ASP A 154 1.34 -4.75 -28.30
CA ASP A 154 0.65 -5.55 -29.30
C ASP A 154 0.28 -6.95 -28.77
N ILE A 155 1.08 -7.51 -27.89
CA ILE A 155 0.83 -8.80 -27.23
C ILE A 155 -0.14 -8.65 -26.06
N THR A 156 0.14 -7.71 -25.16
CA THR A 156 -0.52 -7.67 -23.85
C THR A 156 -1.73 -6.75 -23.80
N LYS A 157 -1.79 -5.77 -24.67
CA LYS A 157 -2.71 -4.62 -24.64
C LYS A 157 -2.67 -3.80 -23.35
N ILE A 158 -1.56 -3.89 -22.59
CA ILE A 158 -1.31 -3.02 -21.43
C ILE A 158 -1.06 -1.61 -21.96
N ASP A 159 -1.78 -0.62 -21.41
CA ASP A 159 -1.66 0.77 -21.80
C ASP A 159 -0.21 1.28 -21.67
N TRP A 160 0.20 2.12 -22.62
CA TRP A 160 1.53 2.71 -22.67
C TRP A 160 1.94 3.42 -21.39
N TRP A 161 0.99 4.07 -20.74
CA TRP A 161 1.27 4.76 -19.48
C TRP A 161 1.81 3.81 -18.39
N PHE A 162 1.24 2.61 -18.28
CA PHE A 162 1.76 1.61 -17.33
C PHE A 162 3.13 1.06 -17.75
N LEU A 163 3.33 0.87 -19.06
CA LEU A 163 4.62 0.42 -19.58
C LEU A 163 5.72 1.45 -19.30
N ASP A 164 5.44 2.74 -19.53
CA ASP A 164 6.38 3.84 -19.24
C ASP A 164 6.72 3.91 -17.75
N LYS A 165 5.74 3.72 -16.86
CA LYS A 165 5.97 3.70 -15.41
C LYS A 165 6.82 2.51 -14.96
N MET A 166 6.57 1.33 -15.51
CA MET A 166 7.38 0.14 -15.24
C MET A 166 8.79 0.26 -15.86
N GLN A 167 8.91 0.86 -17.06
CA GLN A 167 10.20 1.16 -17.65
C GLN A 167 11.04 2.09 -16.77
N HIS A 168 10.42 3.13 -16.19
CA HIS A 168 11.10 4.02 -15.26
C HIS A 168 11.67 3.26 -14.05
N LEU A 169 10.91 2.34 -13.46
CA LEU A 169 11.42 1.46 -12.39
C LEU A 169 12.59 0.59 -12.86
N ALA A 170 12.50 0.01 -14.07
CA ALA A 170 13.55 -0.80 -14.66
C ALA A 170 14.83 0.01 -14.88
N ASP A 171 14.71 1.26 -15.31
CA ASP A 171 15.84 2.15 -15.53
C ASP A 171 16.51 2.58 -14.21
N LEU A 172 15.71 2.81 -13.16
CA LEU A 172 16.23 3.06 -11.81
C LEU A 172 16.99 1.84 -11.27
N GLU A 173 16.43 0.63 -11.43
CA GLU A 173 17.09 -0.61 -11.03
C GLU A 173 18.43 -0.81 -11.75
N LYS A 174 18.46 -0.60 -13.08
CA LYS A 174 19.70 -0.61 -13.88
C LYS A 174 20.68 0.49 -13.46
N GLY A 175 20.16 1.67 -13.15
CA GLY A 175 20.96 2.78 -12.63
C GLY A 175 21.67 2.45 -11.34
N LEU A 176 20.97 1.82 -10.40
CA LEU A 176 21.55 1.33 -9.15
C LEU A 176 22.60 0.24 -9.40
N ALA A 177 22.32 -0.73 -10.28
CA ALA A 177 23.27 -1.79 -10.61
C ALA A 177 24.57 -1.27 -11.24
N ARG A 178 24.51 -0.14 -11.95
CA ARG A 178 25.71 0.50 -12.54
C ARG A 178 26.57 1.27 -11.53
N CYS A 179 26.08 1.47 -10.30
CA CYS A 179 26.86 2.19 -9.27
C CYS A 179 28.14 1.48 -8.86
N ASN A 180 28.20 0.14 -8.98
CA ASN A 180 29.39 -0.68 -8.74
C ASN A 180 30.15 -0.26 -7.49
N GLY A 181 29.49 -0.15 -6.35
CA GLY A 181 30.10 0.20 -5.07
C GLY A 181 30.19 1.72 -4.79
N VAL A 182 29.73 2.59 -5.70
CA VAL A 182 29.74 4.06 -5.49
C VAL A 182 28.33 4.63 -5.69
N LEU A 183 27.62 4.82 -4.61
CA LEU A 183 26.24 5.33 -4.61
C LEU A 183 26.22 6.80 -4.16
N SER A 184 25.74 7.70 -5.02
CA SER A 184 25.56 9.11 -4.66
C SER A 184 24.33 9.32 -3.78
N LEU A 185 24.32 10.43 -3.02
CA LEU A 185 23.17 10.83 -2.21
C LEU A 185 21.90 11.03 -3.05
N GLU A 186 22.05 11.60 -4.24
CA GLU A 186 20.94 11.86 -5.16
C GLU A 186 20.32 10.56 -5.67
N GLN A 187 21.14 9.63 -6.14
CA GLN A 187 20.68 8.30 -6.57
C GLN A 187 19.98 7.56 -5.44
N TYR A 188 20.53 7.61 -4.23
CA TYR A 188 19.91 7.00 -3.06
C TYR A 188 18.53 7.60 -2.76
N LYS A 189 18.44 8.94 -2.65
CA LYS A 189 17.16 9.61 -2.37
C LYS A 189 16.13 9.36 -3.48
N THR A 190 16.55 9.35 -4.74
CA THR A 190 15.67 9.05 -5.87
C THR A 190 15.14 7.62 -5.78
N ALA A 191 16.00 6.64 -5.49
CA ALA A 191 15.57 5.27 -5.30
C ALA A 191 14.56 5.13 -4.14
N LYS A 192 14.81 5.79 -3.00
CA LYS A 192 13.88 5.82 -1.86
C LYS A 192 12.53 6.42 -2.25
N LYS A 193 12.52 7.54 -2.97
CA LYS A 193 11.31 8.21 -3.44
C LYS A 193 10.43 7.27 -4.27
N TYR A 194 11.02 6.40 -5.09
CA TYR A 194 10.30 5.44 -5.93
C TYR A 194 10.12 4.05 -5.30
N GLY A 195 10.34 3.90 -4.00
CA GLY A 195 9.94 2.74 -3.22
C GLY A 195 10.99 1.64 -3.08
N PHE A 196 12.24 1.86 -3.50
CA PHE A 196 13.33 0.90 -3.26
C PHE A 196 13.71 0.88 -1.77
N GLN A 197 13.71 -0.32 -1.17
CA GLN A 197 14.13 -0.51 0.21
C GLN A 197 15.65 -0.43 0.35
N ASP A 198 16.14 -0.07 1.52
CA ASP A 198 17.58 0.04 1.80
C ASP A 198 18.34 -1.26 1.49
N LYS A 199 17.76 -2.42 1.87
CA LYS A 199 18.34 -3.73 1.54
C LYS A 199 18.48 -3.95 0.04
N THR A 200 17.50 -3.49 -0.73
CA THR A 200 17.46 -3.62 -2.20
C THR A 200 18.50 -2.70 -2.84
N ILE A 201 18.58 -1.46 -2.36
CA ILE A 201 19.57 -0.48 -2.84
C ILE A 201 20.99 -0.98 -2.57
N ARG A 202 21.27 -1.50 -1.35
CA ARG A 202 22.58 -2.09 -1.02
C ARG A 202 22.93 -3.25 -1.97
N ARG A 203 21.99 -4.15 -2.19
CA ARG A 203 22.18 -5.32 -3.08
C ARG A 203 22.46 -4.89 -4.52
N LEU A 204 21.65 -3.98 -5.06
CA LEU A 204 21.77 -3.54 -6.46
C LEU A 204 23.03 -2.71 -6.69
N ALA A 205 23.29 -1.73 -5.83
CA ALA A 205 24.43 -0.84 -5.95
C ALA A 205 25.77 -1.46 -5.44
N GLN A 206 25.72 -2.65 -4.86
CA GLN A 206 26.86 -3.36 -4.27
C GLN A 206 27.61 -2.53 -3.23
N VAL A 207 26.86 -1.87 -2.32
CA VAL A 207 27.39 -1.03 -1.24
C VAL A 207 27.05 -1.60 0.13
N ASP A 208 28.01 -1.57 1.05
CA ASP A 208 27.79 -1.95 2.44
C ASP A 208 27.16 -0.81 3.26
N THR A 209 27.51 0.43 2.94
CA THR A 209 27.04 1.65 3.63
C THR A 209 26.21 2.53 2.70
N LEU A 210 25.17 3.13 3.24
CA LEU A 210 24.33 4.08 2.51
C LEU A 210 24.82 5.51 2.69
N PRO A 211 24.58 6.43 1.73
CA PRO A 211 25.03 7.81 1.81
C PRO A 211 24.49 8.59 3.02
N VAL A 212 23.34 8.17 3.56
CA VAL A 212 22.72 8.72 4.77
C VAL A 212 22.25 7.57 5.63
N GLU A 213 22.67 7.56 6.89
CA GLU A 213 22.11 6.65 7.89
C GLU A 213 20.75 7.18 8.39
N ASN A 214 19.82 6.27 8.65
CA ASN A 214 18.50 6.59 9.19
C ASN A 214 17.68 7.59 8.35
N TYR A 215 17.76 7.51 7.02
CA TYR A 215 16.88 8.28 6.16
C TYR A 215 15.46 7.71 6.25
N ARG A 216 14.60 8.42 6.97
CA ARG A 216 13.26 7.98 7.34
C ARG A 216 12.20 8.48 6.37
N ALA A 217 11.17 7.66 6.14
CA ALA A 217 9.96 8.10 5.48
C ALA A 217 9.20 9.09 6.38
N GLY A 218 8.58 10.09 5.78
CA GLY A 218 7.47 10.81 6.37
C GLY A 218 6.17 10.06 6.14
N PHE A 219 5.09 10.52 6.75
CA PHE A 219 3.75 9.95 6.58
C PHE A 219 2.78 11.04 6.22
N LYS A 220 2.02 10.83 5.14
CA LYS A 220 0.94 11.69 4.72
C LYS A 220 -0.40 11.13 5.13
N MET A 221 -1.35 12.01 5.40
CA MET A 221 -2.73 11.64 5.70
C MET A 221 -3.46 11.22 4.41
N VAL A 222 -4.28 10.19 4.50
CA VAL A 222 -5.22 9.84 3.43
C VAL A 222 -6.33 10.88 3.44
N ASP A 223 -6.37 11.70 2.41
CA ASP A 223 -7.26 12.85 2.27
C ASP A 223 -8.13 12.72 1.02
N THR A 224 -9.43 12.86 1.20
CA THR A 224 -10.41 12.83 0.10
C THR A 224 -10.65 14.17 -0.58
N CYS A 225 -9.99 15.21 -0.14
CA CYS A 225 -10.21 16.58 -0.60
C CYS A 225 -8.94 17.23 -1.16
N ALA A 226 -7.89 16.44 -1.45
CA ALA A 226 -6.62 16.94 -1.99
C ALA A 226 -6.10 18.19 -1.24
N ALA A 227 -6.13 18.14 0.09
CA ALA A 227 -5.75 19.21 1.01
C ALA A 227 -6.59 20.52 0.91
N GLU A 228 -7.69 20.55 0.14
CA GLU A 228 -8.60 21.70 0.08
C GLU A 228 -9.32 21.91 1.43
N PHE A 229 -9.65 20.82 2.12
CA PHE A 229 -10.16 20.84 3.50
C PHE A 229 -9.29 19.92 4.36
N SER A 230 -8.92 20.35 5.55
CA SER A 230 -8.13 19.54 6.47
C SER A 230 -8.84 18.23 6.81
N ALA A 231 -8.19 17.10 6.52
CA ALA A 231 -8.66 15.80 6.97
C ALA A 231 -8.48 15.67 8.49
N ASN A 232 -9.42 14.99 9.15
CA ASN A 232 -9.38 14.73 10.58
C ASN A 232 -9.21 13.23 10.90
N THR A 233 -9.10 12.40 9.86
CA THR A 233 -8.98 10.96 10.01
C THR A 233 -7.54 10.57 10.29
N PRO A 234 -7.25 9.82 11.36
CA PRO A 234 -5.90 9.38 11.70
C PRO A 234 -5.45 8.19 10.84
N TYR A 235 -5.44 8.38 9.52
CA TYR A 235 -5.16 7.36 8.51
C TYR A 235 -4.01 7.81 7.63
N PHE A 236 -2.88 7.09 7.65
CA PHE A 236 -1.60 7.52 7.09
C PHE A 236 -1.00 6.48 6.15
N TYR A 237 -0.18 6.97 5.20
CA TYR A 237 0.70 6.17 4.36
C TYR A 237 2.10 6.79 4.29
N SER A 238 3.14 5.97 4.13
CA SER A 238 4.52 6.45 4.09
C SER A 238 4.91 7.05 2.74
N THR A 239 5.80 8.04 2.76
CA THR A 239 6.41 8.65 1.58
C THR A 239 7.81 9.17 1.91
N TYR A 240 8.69 9.21 0.89
CA TYR A 240 10.00 9.89 0.97
C TYR A 240 9.97 11.26 0.28
N ASP A 241 8.79 11.77 -0.03
CA ASP A 241 8.55 13.03 -0.73
C ASP A 241 7.50 13.83 0.04
N GLY A 242 7.95 14.75 0.86
CA GLY A 242 7.08 15.63 1.65
C GLY A 242 7.30 15.59 3.16
N ASP A 243 6.46 16.34 3.86
CA ASP A 243 6.50 16.47 5.31
C ASP A 243 5.88 15.26 6.01
N ASN A 244 6.18 15.12 7.30
CA ASN A 244 5.62 14.07 8.15
C ASN A 244 4.36 14.58 8.88
N GLU A 245 3.20 14.48 8.23
CA GLU A 245 1.91 14.91 8.79
C GLU A 245 1.50 14.10 10.01
N ALA A 246 1.87 12.81 10.07
CA ALA A 246 1.61 12.00 11.27
C ALA A 246 2.34 12.53 12.49
N ALA A 247 3.58 13.00 12.35
CA ALA A 247 4.32 13.60 13.46
C ALA A 247 3.63 14.89 13.97
N SER A 248 3.15 15.72 13.07
CA SER A 248 2.38 16.94 13.42
C SER A 248 1.07 16.59 14.12
N PHE A 249 0.32 15.63 13.58
CA PHE A 249 -0.93 15.14 14.19
C PHE A 249 -0.71 14.59 15.60
N ILE A 250 0.34 13.79 15.81
CA ILE A 250 0.70 13.25 17.13
C ILE A 250 1.02 14.38 18.11
N ALA A 251 1.83 15.35 17.69
CA ALA A 251 2.21 16.49 18.52
C ALA A 251 1.00 17.33 18.94
N GLU A 252 0.06 17.59 18.02
CA GLU A 252 -1.18 18.28 18.31
C GLU A 252 -2.04 17.52 19.33
N LYS A 253 -2.20 16.20 19.15
CA LYS A 253 -2.97 15.37 20.09
C LYS A 253 -2.32 15.27 21.48
N GLU A 254 -1.00 15.17 21.55
CA GLU A 254 -0.27 15.20 22.83
C GLU A 254 -0.43 16.56 23.53
N ALA A 255 -0.40 17.66 22.76
CA ALA A 255 -0.62 19.01 23.32
C ALA A 255 -2.06 19.20 23.83
N GLU A 256 -3.08 18.72 23.10
CA GLU A 256 -4.48 18.73 23.54
C GLU A 256 -4.69 17.96 24.85
N THR A 257 -4.09 16.76 24.94
CA THR A 257 -4.14 15.89 26.12
C THR A 257 -3.50 16.58 27.33
N ALA A 258 -2.34 17.19 27.14
CA ALA A 258 -1.65 17.94 28.18
C ALA A 258 -2.44 19.17 28.65
N ALA A 259 -3.06 19.89 27.72
CA ALA A 259 -3.91 21.06 28.04
C ALA A 259 -5.14 20.69 28.86
N LYS A 260 -5.67 19.48 28.69
CA LYS A 260 -6.77 18.93 29.47
C LYS A 260 -6.34 18.36 30.83
N GLY A 261 -5.05 18.28 31.10
CA GLY A 261 -4.50 17.69 32.32
C GLY A 261 -4.69 16.15 32.37
N GLU A 262 -4.92 15.51 31.22
CA GLU A 262 -5.09 14.06 31.15
C GLU A 262 -3.71 13.36 31.18
N PRO A 263 -3.61 12.17 31.82
CA PRO A 263 -2.35 11.43 31.83
C PRO A 263 -2.01 10.92 30.43
N LYS A 264 -0.71 10.90 30.10
CA LYS A 264 -0.23 10.28 28.86
C LYS A 264 -0.56 8.79 28.85
N LYS A 265 -1.24 8.35 27.80
CA LYS A 265 -1.58 6.94 27.59
C LYS A 265 -0.38 6.18 27.07
N LYS A 266 -0.31 4.88 27.37
CA LYS A 266 0.65 3.96 26.75
C LYS A 266 0.27 3.76 25.29
N LYS A 267 1.25 3.83 24.39
CA LYS A 267 1.10 3.59 22.96
C LYS A 267 1.44 2.13 22.62
N VAL A 268 0.56 1.43 21.95
CA VAL A 268 0.81 0.04 21.52
C VAL A 268 0.60 -0.05 20.01
N LEU A 269 1.63 -0.51 19.30
CA LEU A 269 1.56 -0.79 17.87
C LEU A 269 1.07 -2.22 17.65
N VAL A 270 -0.04 -2.36 16.93
CA VAL A 270 -0.67 -3.65 16.61
C VAL A 270 -0.43 -3.95 15.14
N PHE A 271 0.13 -5.14 14.86
CA PHE A 271 0.34 -5.61 13.50
C PHE A 271 -0.91 -6.30 12.97
N GLY A 272 -1.36 -5.88 11.79
CA GLY A 272 -2.38 -6.59 11.05
C GLY A 272 -1.85 -7.88 10.42
N SER A 273 -2.76 -8.68 9.87
CA SER A 273 -2.45 -10.01 9.33
C SER A 273 -1.96 -10.03 7.88
N GLY A 274 -1.90 -8.87 7.23
CA GLY A 274 -1.55 -8.78 5.81
C GLY A 274 -2.63 -9.36 4.88
N PRO A 275 -2.27 -9.83 3.67
CA PRO A 275 -3.22 -10.39 2.73
C PRO A 275 -3.84 -11.68 3.24
N ILE A 276 -5.13 -11.87 2.95
CA ILE A 276 -5.82 -13.13 3.27
C ILE A 276 -5.14 -14.30 2.53
N ARG A 277 -5.01 -15.43 3.22
CA ARG A 277 -4.44 -16.66 2.68
C ARG A 277 -5.56 -17.68 2.46
N ILE A 278 -5.33 -18.60 1.52
CA ILE A 278 -6.30 -19.65 1.25
C ILE A 278 -6.56 -20.48 2.51
N GLY A 279 -7.82 -20.83 2.73
CA GLY A 279 -8.26 -21.54 3.94
C GLY A 279 -8.55 -20.65 5.15
N GLN A 280 -8.30 -19.34 5.07
CA GLN A 280 -8.71 -18.37 6.07
C GLN A 280 -10.09 -17.79 5.72
N GLY A 281 -10.92 -17.55 6.74
CA GLY A 281 -12.12 -16.75 6.67
C GLY A 281 -11.91 -15.38 7.31
N ILE A 282 -12.99 -14.70 7.68
CA ILE A 282 -12.93 -13.37 8.30
C ILE A 282 -12.22 -13.35 9.66
N GLU A 283 -12.07 -14.52 10.29
CA GLU A 283 -11.40 -14.70 11.59
C GLU A 283 -9.92 -14.30 11.56
N PHE A 284 -9.28 -14.22 10.38
CA PHE A 284 -7.87 -13.85 10.27
C PHE A 284 -7.57 -12.43 10.77
N ASP A 285 -8.57 -11.54 10.74
CA ASP A 285 -8.46 -10.16 11.24
C ASP A 285 -9.04 -9.99 12.65
N TYR A 286 -9.76 -11.00 13.15
CA TYR A 286 -10.44 -10.96 14.44
C TYR A 286 -9.50 -10.64 15.62
N CYS A 287 -8.34 -11.28 15.64
CA CYS A 287 -7.36 -11.07 16.72
C CYS A 287 -6.85 -9.63 16.74
N SER A 288 -6.54 -9.04 15.57
CA SER A 288 -6.06 -7.65 15.47
C SER A 288 -7.13 -6.67 15.98
N VAL A 289 -8.38 -6.84 15.53
CA VAL A 289 -9.49 -5.96 15.94
C VAL A 289 -9.76 -6.06 17.44
N HIS A 290 -9.86 -7.28 17.98
CA HIS A 290 -10.10 -7.48 19.42
C HIS A 290 -8.92 -7.03 20.28
N CYS A 291 -7.69 -7.15 19.80
CA CYS A 291 -6.51 -6.58 20.45
C CYS A 291 -6.65 -5.06 20.58
N VAL A 292 -6.94 -4.37 19.48
CA VAL A 292 -7.15 -2.92 19.45
C VAL A 292 -8.25 -2.50 20.41
N TRP A 293 -9.42 -3.13 20.37
CA TRP A 293 -10.54 -2.79 21.27
C TRP A 293 -10.20 -3.04 22.73
N THR A 294 -9.46 -4.12 23.03
CA THR A 294 -9.02 -4.42 24.40
C THR A 294 -8.04 -3.38 24.90
N LEU A 295 -7.08 -2.96 24.09
CA LEU A 295 -6.12 -1.91 24.41
C LEU A 295 -6.83 -0.58 24.72
N LYS A 296 -7.73 -0.15 23.83
CA LYS A 296 -8.54 1.08 24.02
C LYS A 296 -9.37 1.01 25.31
N LYS A 297 -10.03 -0.14 25.59
CA LYS A 297 -10.81 -0.35 26.81
C LYS A 297 -9.96 -0.26 28.09
N ASN A 298 -8.67 -0.60 28.00
CA ASN A 298 -7.72 -0.51 29.11
C ASN A 298 -6.93 0.81 29.14
N GLY A 299 -7.38 1.82 28.41
CA GLY A 299 -6.80 3.17 28.45
C GLY A 299 -5.49 3.33 27.69
N CYS A 300 -5.14 2.41 26.79
CA CYS A 300 -4.00 2.54 25.90
C CYS A 300 -4.40 3.24 24.58
N GLU A 301 -3.45 3.89 23.93
CA GLU A 301 -3.57 4.25 22.51
C GLU A 301 -3.19 3.03 21.66
N ALA A 302 -4.10 2.61 20.78
CA ALA A 302 -3.89 1.51 19.85
C ALA A 302 -3.62 2.02 18.45
N ILE A 303 -2.38 1.80 17.97
CA ILE A 303 -1.92 2.18 16.66
C ILE A 303 -1.89 0.90 15.82
N LEU A 304 -2.44 0.94 14.62
CA LEU A 304 -2.52 -0.24 13.78
C LEU A 304 -1.74 -0.04 12.47
N VAL A 305 -1.03 -1.08 12.03
CA VAL A 305 -0.41 -1.13 10.70
C VAL A 305 -0.90 -2.37 9.95
N ASN A 306 -1.40 -2.18 8.74
CA ASN A 306 -1.82 -3.27 7.84
C ASN A 306 -1.82 -2.81 6.38
N ASN A 307 -1.87 -3.75 5.44
CA ASN A 307 -1.91 -3.50 3.99
C ASN A 307 -3.07 -4.22 3.27
N ASN A 308 -4.01 -4.77 4.02
CA ASN A 308 -5.17 -5.46 3.47
C ASN A 308 -6.41 -4.55 3.49
N PRO A 309 -7.00 -4.22 2.32
CA PRO A 309 -8.16 -3.32 2.27
C PRO A 309 -9.48 -3.98 2.67
N GLU A 310 -9.51 -5.30 2.81
CA GLU A 310 -10.74 -6.08 3.10
C GLU A 310 -10.92 -6.39 4.58
N THR A 311 -10.23 -5.68 5.48
CA THR A 311 -10.25 -5.95 6.92
C THR A 311 -10.91 -4.83 7.71
N VAL A 312 -11.55 -5.18 8.83
CA VAL A 312 -12.10 -4.21 9.79
C VAL A 312 -10.96 -3.47 10.51
N SER A 313 -9.82 -4.13 10.71
CA SER A 313 -8.64 -3.49 11.32
C SER A 313 -8.14 -2.28 10.53
N THR A 314 -8.39 -2.24 9.22
CA THR A 314 -8.03 -1.10 8.37
C THR A 314 -9.15 -0.07 8.19
N ASP A 315 -10.21 -0.12 9.00
CA ASP A 315 -11.11 1.02 9.15
C ASP A 315 -10.46 2.05 10.08
N PHE A 316 -10.37 3.31 9.63
CA PHE A 316 -9.65 4.36 10.35
C PHE A 316 -10.23 4.67 11.75
N ASP A 317 -11.47 4.27 12.02
CA ASP A 317 -12.16 4.44 13.31
C ASP A 317 -11.99 3.24 14.25
N THR A 318 -11.36 2.16 13.82
CA THR A 318 -11.09 0.97 14.66
C THR A 318 -10.03 1.27 15.70
N GLY A 319 -8.88 1.80 15.31
CA GLY A 319 -7.78 2.22 16.16
C GLY A 319 -7.81 3.71 16.53
N ASP A 320 -6.77 4.19 17.19
CA ASP A 320 -6.53 5.61 17.40
C ASP A 320 -5.73 6.21 16.23
N ARG A 321 -4.92 5.40 15.56
CA ARG A 321 -4.22 5.71 14.30
C ARG A 321 -4.06 4.46 13.45
N LEU A 322 -4.10 4.65 12.14
CA LEU A 322 -3.91 3.60 11.15
C LEU A 322 -2.79 3.99 10.18
N TYR A 323 -1.81 3.10 10.03
CA TYR A 323 -0.79 3.15 8.98
C TYR A 323 -1.08 2.11 7.93
N PHE A 324 -1.37 2.55 6.72
CA PHE A 324 -1.63 1.65 5.59
C PHE A 324 -0.34 1.48 4.78
N ASP A 325 0.50 0.56 5.24
CA ASP A 325 1.84 0.33 4.69
C ASP A 325 2.23 -1.15 4.70
N PRO A 326 3.24 -1.54 3.89
CA PRO A 326 3.77 -2.89 3.90
C PRO A 326 4.25 -3.34 5.28
N LEU A 327 3.99 -4.60 5.61
CA LEU A 327 4.46 -5.23 6.87
C LEU A 327 5.90 -5.75 6.72
N ASN A 328 6.82 -4.92 6.24
CA ASN A 328 8.24 -5.23 6.13
C ASN A 328 9.05 -4.47 7.20
N PRO A 329 10.28 -4.93 7.54
CA PRO A 329 11.07 -4.33 8.62
C PRO A 329 11.32 -2.83 8.45
N GLU A 330 11.58 -2.36 7.24
CA GLU A 330 11.88 -0.94 7.00
C GLU A 330 10.65 -0.04 7.18
N SER A 331 9.49 -0.46 6.65
CA SER A 331 8.24 0.28 6.81
C SER A 331 7.82 0.34 8.29
N VAL A 332 7.92 -0.79 8.99
CA VAL A 332 7.61 -0.87 10.42
C VAL A 332 8.56 -0.01 11.26
N ASP A 333 9.85 -0.02 10.94
CA ASP A 333 10.85 0.79 11.65
C ASP A 333 10.61 2.29 11.47
N ASN A 334 10.15 2.74 10.30
CA ASN A 334 9.72 4.12 10.08
C ASN A 334 8.51 4.51 10.95
N ILE A 335 7.53 3.60 11.09
CA ILE A 335 6.36 3.82 11.95
C ILE A 335 6.81 3.90 13.43
N ILE A 336 7.64 2.95 13.88
CA ILE A 336 8.18 2.94 15.25
C ILE A 336 8.95 4.21 15.55
N ALA A 337 9.76 4.70 14.61
CA ALA A 337 10.52 5.93 14.79
C ALA A 337 9.62 7.17 14.94
N THR A 338 8.49 7.22 14.23
CA THR A 338 7.51 8.32 14.31
C THR A 338 6.64 8.23 15.55
N GLU A 339 6.06 7.05 15.84
CA GLU A 339 5.11 6.84 16.93
C GLU A 339 5.77 6.68 18.31
N LYS A 340 6.95 6.09 18.35
CA LYS A 340 7.68 5.71 19.57
C LYS A 340 6.79 4.92 20.53
N PRO A 341 6.24 3.77 20.09
CA PRO A 341 5.32 2.98 20.90
C PRO A 341 6.04 2.38 22.11
N ASP A 342 5.28 2.20 23.22
CA ASP A 342 5.78 1.54 24.43
C ASP A 342 5.87 0.02 24.26
N ALA A 343 5.04 -0.54 23.37
CA ALA A 343 5.01 -1.97 23.05
C ALA A 343 4.50 -2.24 21.64
N CYS A 344 4.77 -3.46 21.15
CA CYS A 344 4.27 -4.00 19.87
C CYS A 344 3.58 -5.36 20.12
N VAL A 345 2.50 -5.63 19.38
CA VAL A 345 1.74 -6.89 19.44
C VAL A 345 1.46 -7.41 18.04
#